data_3b4142137ec29067f5553e8809f7157e
#
_entry.id   3b4142137ec29067f5553e8809f7157e
#
_cell.length_a   1.000
_cell.length_b   1.000
_cell.length_c   1.000
_cell.angle_alpha   90.00
_cell.angle_beta   90.00
_cell.angle_gamma   90.00
#
_symmetry.space_group_name_H-M   'P 1'
#
loop_
_entity.id
_entity.type
_entity.pdbx_description
1 polymer ?
#
loop_
_entity_poly.entity_id
_entity_poly.type
_entity_poly.pdbx_seq_one_letter_code
_entity_poly.pdbx_strand_id
1 'polypeptide(L)'
;MKKALLVGLISIFLVEPTFAAPKNIQVKKIEIVTSANNAEGLILSGKNIITFANTPSPNANAVVTAIDVAGGSQWVRTIDSGSDEVVMAASVDSLGNIWLAGSSAPIVAAETATALSNVENPDGVIQEPIATIRPDLTQLTVWKLSPLGELLATYISPQTAPGLVNAVSVNASGVSLVGQLNGRPFLLSASLLGEFGKIIYLGTEKTQVNALLRMPDGSINLFGSSTEKLAGKKLVGSQDGFLMKVGKSGAITSVVRSSAPKATRSWLAADTNLTLTGFVKSGKIMESAFTKFNTTFTPTWTIRVPSLGKSVVAVAPNTTYGAINSQSAIKGLNGWKPTTPSLLILAFDAK
;
A
#
# COMPACT_ATOMS: atom_id res chain seq x y z
N MET A 1 3.26 75.74 -14.65
CA MET A 1 3.62 74.38 -15.13
C MET A 1 3.37 73.40 -14.04
N LYS A 2 2.22 72.68 -14.07
CA LYS A 2 1.86 71.64 -13.04
C LYS A 2 2.27 70.27 -13.65
N LYS A 3 3.18 69.59 -12.97
CA LYS A 3 3.58 68.22 -13.32
C LYS A 3 2.57 67.26 -12.69
N ALA A 4 1.81 66.57 -13.50
CA ALA A 4 0.95 65.46 -13.06
C ALA A 4 1.78 64.20 -12.94
N LEU A 5 1.79 63.60 -11.72
CA LEU A 5 2.42 62.32 -11.42
C LEU A 5 1.41 61.20 -11.68
N LEU A 6 1.66 60.42 -12.73
CA LEU A 6 0.81 59.26 -13.10
C LEU A 6 1.28 58.07 -12.27
N VAL A 7 0.54 57.70 -11.21
CA VAL A 7 0.78 56.49 -10.44
C VAL A 7 0.08 55.31 -11.12
N GLY A 8 0.85 54.52 -11.85
CA GLY A 8 0.36 53.27 -12.44
C GLY A 8 0.13 52.20 -11.35
N LEU A 9 -1.12 51.86 -11.12
CA LEU A 9 -1.50 50.75 -10.25
C LEU A 9 -1.26 49.43 -11.01
N ILE A 10 -0.16 48.71 -10.71
CA ILE A 10 0.05 47.35 -11.23
C ILE A 10 -0.79 46.41 -10.35
N SER A 11 -1.95 46.01 -10.86
CA SER A 11 -2.74 44.96 -10.26
C SER A 11 -2.07 43.62 -10.54
N ILE A 12 -1.32 43.10 -9.59
CA ILE A 12 -0.81 41.73 -9.63
C ILE A 12 -2.00 40.81 -9.37
N PHE A 13 -2.57 40.26 -10.44
CA PHE A 13 -3.48 39.13 -10.32
C PHE A 13 -2.69 37.92 -9.82
N LEU A 14 -2.74 37.68 -8.51
CA LEU A 14 -2.40 36.40 -7.94
C LEU A 14 -3.44 35.40 -8.47
N VAL A 15 -3.11 34.71 -9.56
CA VAL A 15 -3.85 33.54 -9.99
C VAL A 15 -3.53 32.46 -8.96
N GLU A 16 -4.35 32.37 -7.92
CA GLU A 16 -4.35 31.19 -7.09
C GLU A 16 -4.66 30.01 -7.99
N PRO A 17 -3.88 28.91 -7.93
CA PRO A 17 -4.25 27.70 -8.66
C PRO A 17 -5.57 27.21 -8.05
N THR A 18 -6.66 27.52 -8.71
CA THR A 18 -7.97 26.90 -8.42
C THR A 18 -7.81 25.43 -8.73
N PHE A 19 -7.47 24.64 -7.72
CA PHE A 19 -7.65 23.20 -7.79
C PHE A 19 -9.15 22.99 -8.00
N ALA A 20 -9.55 22.69 -9.23
CA ALA A 20 -10.91 22.30 -9.51
C ALA A 20 -11.29 21.21 -8.50
N ALA A 21 -12.35 21.43 -7.75
CA ALA A 21 -12.83 20.44 -6.80
C ALA A 21 -13.03 19.13 -7.56
N PRO A 22 -12.54 17.99 -7.04
CA PRO A 22 -12.64 16.71 -7.73
C PRO A 22 -14.12 16.49 -8.09
N LYS A 23 -14.37 16.20 -9.36
CA LYS A 23 -15.73 15.97 -9.87
C LYS A 23 -16.35 14.84 -9.06
N ASN A 24 -17.44 15.09 -8.35
CA ASN A 24 -18.23 14.05 -7.69
C ASN A 24 -18.81 13.15 -8.77
N ILE A 25 -18.25 11.95 -8.92
CA ILE A 25 -18.81 10.91 -9.78
C ILE A 25 -19.89 10.21 -8.95
N GLN A 26 -21.10 10.16 -9.50
CA GLN A 26 -22.14 9.32 -8.91
C GLN A 26 -21.76 7.86 -9.18
N VAL A 27 -21.48 7.12 -8.11
CA VAL A 27 -21.34 5.67 -8.19
C VAL A 27 -22.71 5.11 -8.46
N LYS A 28 -22.91 4.50 -9.62
CA LYS A 28 -24.22 3.97 -10.04
C LYS A 28 -24.61 2.74 -9.26
N LYS A 29 -23.64 1.91 -8.87
CA LYS A 29 -23.86 0.66 -8.15
C LYS A 29 -22.64 0.31 -7.30
N ILE A 30 -22.91 -0.10 -6.06
CA ILE A 30 -21.92 -0.70 -5.17
C ILE A 30 -22.48 -2.07 -4.78
N GLU A 31 -21.72 -3.11 -5.02
CA GLU A 31 -22.08 -4.49 -4.68
C GLU A 31 -21.09 -5.08 -3.68
N ILE A 32 -21.62 -5.90 -2.76
CA ILE A 32 -20.79 -6.73 -1.88
C ILE A 32 -20.43 -7.99 -2.68
N VAL A 33 -19.11 -8.21 -2.90
CA VAL A 33 -18.62 -9.44 -3.54
C VAL A 33 -18.49 -10.53 -2.48
N THR A 34 -17.78 -10.24 -1.39
CA THR A 34 -17.58 -11.17 -0.27
C THR A 34 -17.12 -10.42 0.97
N SER A 35 -17.04 -11.11 2.10
CA SER A 35 -16.43 -10.63 3.34
C SER A 35 -15.47 -11.68 3.88
N ALA A 36 -14.33 -11.25 4.45
CA ALA A 36 -13.34 -12.12 5.08
C ALA A 36 -12.79 -11.46 6.34
N ASN A 37 -12.39 -12.29 7.32
CA ASN A 37 -12.01 -11.76 8.63
C ASN A 37 -10.54 -11.30 8.73
N ASN A 38 -9.61 -11.78 7.90
CA ASN A 38 -8.15 -11.59 8.10
C ASN A 38 -7.36 -11.46 6.80
N ALA A 39 -7.85 -10.73 5.80
CA ALA A 39 -7.03 -10.47 4.60
C ALA A 39 -6.07 -9.29 4.83
N GLU A 40 -4.78 -9.47 4.54
CA GLU A 40 -3.76 -8.42 4.57
C GLU A 40 -3.75 -7.61 3.27
N GLY A 41 -4.16 -8.19 2.16
CA GLY A 41 -4.21 -7.50 0.87
C GLY A 41 -5.10 -8.17 -0.16
N LEU A 42 -5.29 -7.46 -1.28
CA LEU A 42 -6.13 -7.87 -2.39
C LEU A 42 -5.52 -7.41 -3.70
N ILE A 43 -5.48 -8.31 -4.70
CA ILE A 43 -5.12 -8.01 -6.08
C ILE A 43 -6.04 -8.78 -7.04
N LEU A 44 -5.99 -8.45 -8.34
CA LEU A 44 -6.69 -9.18 -9.38
C LEU A 44 -5.69 -9.95 -10.24
N SER A 45 -5.97 -11.23 -10.50
CA SER A 45 -5.25 -12.05 -11.47
C SER A 45 -6.25 -12.68 -12.45
N GLY A 46 -6.28 -12.19 -13.67
CA GLY A 46 -7.29 -12.59 -14.65
C GLY A 46 -8.69 -12.25 -14.18
N LYS A 47 -9.53 -13.28 -13.96
CA LYS A 47 -10.89 -13.17 -13.42
C LYS A 47 -10.97 -13.38 -11.92
N ASN A 48 -9.85 -13.73 -11.28
CA ASN A 48 -9.82 -14.07 -9.87
C ASN A 48 -9.42 -12.87 -9.02
N ILE A 49 -10.06 -12.76 -7.86
CA ILE A 49 -9.66 -11.91 -6.77
C ILE A 49 -8.70 -12.74 -5.91
N ILE A 50 -7.48 -12.28 -5.73
CA ILE A 50 -6.46 -12.93 -4.91
C ILE A 50 -6.36 -12.17 -3.60
N THR A 51 -6.53 -12.90 -2.50
CA THR A 51 -6.29 -12.39 -1.14
C THR A 51 -5.16 -13.18 -0.51
N PHE A 52 -4.48 -12.59 0.46
CA PHE A 52 -3.46 -13.28 1.25
C PHE A 52 -3.59 -12.91 2.73
N ALA A 53 -3.17 -13.86 3.58
CA ALA A 53 -3.10 -13.72 5.03
C ALA A 53 -1.87 -14.49 5.54
N ASN A 54 -1.44 -14.19 6.76
CA ASN A 54 -0.36 -14.90 7.43
C ASN A 54 -0.92 -15.71 8.61
N THR A 55 -0.41 -16.93 8.81
CA THR A 55 -0.72 -17.71 10.00
C THR A 55 -0.02 -17.09 11.23
N PRO A 56 -0.53 -17.32 12.45
CA PRO A 56 0.15 -16.84 13.64
C PRO A 56 1.54 -17.44 13.85
N SER A 57 2.45 -16.67 14.43
CA SER A 57 3.75 -17.15 14.93
C SER A 57 3.57 -18.09 16.17
N PRO A 58 4.44 -19.07 16.43
CA PRO A 58 5.58 -19.45 15.60
C PRO A 58 5.16 -20.23 14.35
N ASN A 59 6.05 -20.34 13.37
CA ASN A 59 5.80 -20.92 12.06
C ASN A 59 4.77 -20.13 11.25
N ALA A 60 5.01 -18.81 11.14
CA ALA A 60 4.19 -17.94 10.31
C ALA A 60 4.37 -18.32 8.84
N ASN A 61 3.29 -18.75 8.22
CA ASN A 61 3.24 -19.12 6.80
C ASN A 61 2.24 -18.23 6.08
N ALA A 62 2.52 -17.90 4.83
CA ALA A 62 1.58 -17.14 4.02
C ALA A 62 0.53 -18.06 3.39
N VAL A 63 -0.75 -17.70 3.56
CA VAL A 63 -1.88 -18.37 2.93
C VAL A 63 -2.46 -17.46 1.83
N VAL A 64 -2.44 -17.93 0.60
CA VAL A 64 -2.95 -17.21 -0.56
C VAL A 64 -4.21 -17.90 -1.07
N THR A 65 -5.27 -17.12 -1.25
CA THR A 65 -6.58 -17.64 -1.70
C THR A 65 -7.01 -16.92 -2.97
N ALA A 66 -7.41 -17.69 -3.97
CA ALA A 66 -8.09 -17.17 -5.14
C ALA A 66 -9.58 -17.42 -5.05
N ILE A 67 -10.37 -16.38 -5.28
CA ILE A 67 -11.82 -16.42 -5.36
C ILE A 67 -12.29 -15.83 -6.69
N ASP A 68 -13.38 -16.31 -7.24
CA ASP A 68 -13.99 -15.69 -8.41
C ASP A 68 -14.79 -14.43 -8.01
N VAL A 69 -15.28 -13.71 -9.01
CA VAL A 69 -16.05 -12.47 -8.78
C VAL A 69 -17.43 -12.71 -8.12
N ALA A 70 -17.88 -13.96 -8.05
CA ALA A 70 -19.09 -14.37 -7.33
C ALA A 70 -18.79 -14.79 -5.88
N GLY A 71 -17.51 -14.84 -5.47
CA GLY A 71 -17.06 -15.22 -4.13
C GLY A 71 -16.74 -16.72 -3.98
N GLY A 72 -16.81 -17.51 -5.05
CA GLY A 72 -16.48 -18.94 -5.04
C GLY A 72 -14.95 -19.17 -4.94
N SER A 73 -14.51 -20.01 -4.00
CA SER A 73 -13.09 -20.38 -3.86
C SER A 73 -12.62 -21.19 -5.06
N GLN A 74 -11.54 -20.76 -5.69
CA GLN A 74 -10.91 -21.42 -6.83
C GLN A 74 -9.73 -22.29 -6.39
N TRP A 75 -8.86 -21.77 -5.57
CA TRP A 75 -7.75 -22.49 -4.95
C TRP A 75 -7.25 -21.76 -3.68
N VAL A 76 -6.59 -22.53 -2.82
CA VAL A 76 -5.86 -22.04 -1.64
C VAL A 76 -4.46 -22.60 -1.68
N ARG A 77 -3.46 -21.78 -1.39
CA ARG A 77 -2.05 -22.18 -1.34
C ARG A 77 -1.39 -21.67 -0.08
N THR A 78 -0.70 -22.55 0.64
CA THR A 78 0.22 -22.17 1.73
C THR A 78 1.64 -22.11 1.17
N ILE A 79 2.37 -21.05 1.49
CA ILE A 79 3.79 -20.90 1.24
C ILE A 79 4.48 -21.25 2.56
N ASP A 80 5.33 -22.27 2.53
CA ASP A 80 6.08 -22.78 3.67
C ASP A 80 7.43 -23.26 3.12
N SER A 81 8.51 -22.55 3.47
CA SER A 81 9.88 -22.91 3.11
C SER A 81 10.65 -23.50 4.29
N GLY A 82 9.97 -23.80 5.40
CA GLY A 82 10.58 -24.32 6.63
C GLY A 82 11.16 -23.25 7.56
N SER A 83 10.88 -21.98 7.27
CA SER A 83 11.14 -20.84 8.16
C SER A 83 9.88 -19.98 8.24
N ASP A 84 9.89 -18.93 9.05
CA ASP A 84 8.77 -17.99 9.08
C ASP A 84 8.77 -17.10 7.84
N GLU A 85 7.63 -17.10 7.13
CA GLU A 85 7.35 -16.22 5.99
C GLU A 85 6.17 -15.30 6.31
N VAL A 86 6.39 -14.03 6.14
CA VAL A 86 5.35 -13.01 6.31
C VAL A 86 5.17 -12.26 5.00
N VAL A 87 4.08 -12.55 4.29
CA VAL A 87 3.69 -11.82 3.08
C VAL A 87 2.95 -10.55 3.48
N MET A 88 3.37 -9.42 2.93
CA MET A 88 2.87 -8.09 3.27
C MET A 88 2.28 -7.35 2.07
N ALA A 89 2.66 -7.75 0.85
CA ALA A 89 2.23 -7.09 -0.38
C ALA A 89 2.13 -8.07 -1.54
N ALA A 90 1.32 -7.74 -2.54
CA ALA A 90 1.17 -8.53 -3.75
C ALA A 90 0.99 -7.66 -4.99
N SER A 91 1.38 -8.19 -6.14
CA SER A 91 1.20 -7.60 -7.47
C SER A 91 1.03 -8.70 -8.50
N VAL A 92 0.55 -8.35 -9.72
CA VAL A 92 0.36 -9.31 -10.82
C VAL A 92 1.10 -8.81 -12.05
N ASP A 93 1.80 -9.71 -12.74
CA ASP A 93 2.42 -9.39 -14.03
C ASP A 93 1.45 -9.56 -15.21
N SER A 94 1.88 -9.20 -16.41
CA SER A 94 1.06 -9.27 -17.61
C SER A 94 0.67 -10.69 -18.04
N LEU A 95 1.33 -11.70 -17.50
CA LEU A 95 1.03 -13.13 -17.72
C LEU A 95 0.05 -13.69 -16.67
N GLY A 96 -0.35 -12.87 -15.70
CA GLY A 96 -1.20 -13.27 -14.59
C GLY A 96 -0.46 -13.96 -13.45
N ASN A 97 0.89 -14.03 -13.49
CA ASN A 97 1.63 -14.55 -12.34
C ASN A 97 1.50 -13.60 -11.15
N ILE A 98 1.37 -14.19 -9.98
CA ILE A 98 1.22 -13.48 -8.71
C ILE A 98 2.60 -13.32 -8.09
N TRP A 99 2.97 -12.08 -7.79
CA TRP A 99 4.20 -11.72 -7.14
C TRP A 99 3.89 -11.23 -5.74
N LEU A 100 4.27 -12.03 -4.74
CA LEU A 100 4.13 -11.70 -3.33
C LEU A 100 5.45 -11.15 -2.83
N ALA A 101 5.39 -10.23 -1.88
CA ALA A 101 6.58 -9.67 -1.25
C ALA A 101 6.39 -9.50 0.25
N GLY A 102 7.46 -9.69 0.98
CA GLY A 102 7.46 -9.60 2.43
C GLY A 102 8.83 -9.87 3.02
N SER A 103 8.85 -10.49 4.18
CA SER A 103 10.08 -10.86 4.86
C SER A 103 10.03 -12.30 5.32
N SER A 104 11.21 -12.94 5.33
CA SER A 104 11.37 -14.27 5.89
C SER A 104 12.53 -14.32 6.87
N ALA A 105 12.49 -15.31 7.77
CA ALA A 105 13.59 -15.64 8.64
C ALA A 105 14.62 -16.50 7.89
N PRO A 106 15.92 -16.37 8.15
CA PRO A 106 16.91 -17.32 7.64
C PRO A 106 16.61 -18.73 8.17
N ILE A 107 16.78 -19.74 7.34
CA ILE A 107 16.75 -21.13 7.79
C ILE A 107 18.01 -21.34 8.64
N VAL A 108 17.84 -21.49 9.95
CA VAL A 108 18.93 -21.78 10.86
C VAL A 108 19.04 -23.30 10.97
N ALA A 109 20.21 -23.86 10.68
CA ALA A 109 20.45 -25.29 10.93
C ALA A 109 20.18 -25.59 12.39
N ALA A 110 19.51 -26.71 12.68
CA ALA A 110 19.01 -27.08 14.00
C ALA A 110 20.08 -27.18 15.10
N GLU A 111 21.36 -27.09 14.78
CA GLU A 111 22.49 -27.23 15.72
C GLU A 111 22.75 -25.98 16.59
N THR A 112 22.07 -24.86 16.38
CA THR A 112 22.32 -23.62 17.15
C THR A 112 21.13 -23.13 17.98
N ALA A 113 20.06 -23.88 18.09
CA ALA A 113 18.98 -23.58 19.02
C ALA A 113 19.46 -23.95 20.45
N THR A 114 20.32 -23.12 21.03
CA THR A 114 20.50 -23.10 22.47
C THR A 114 19.13 -22.72 23.04
N ALA A 115 18.47 -23.69 23.69
CA ALA A 115 17.23 -23.44 24.40
C ALA A 115 17.44 -22.21 25.28
N LEU A 116 16.74 -21.13 24.98
CA LEU A 116 16.65 -20.01 25.90
C LEU A 116 16.06 -20.60 27.19
N SER A 117 16.86 -20.67 28.25
CA SER A 117 16.42 -21.11 29.55
C SER A 117 15.13 -20.37 29.88
N ASN A 118 14.11 -21.12 30.29
CA ASN A 118 12.89 -20.57 30.83
C ASN A 118 13.26 -19.56 31.90
N VAL A 119 13.07 -18.28 31.63
CA VAL A 119 13.07 -17.25 32.65
C VAL A 119 11.85 -17.56 33.49
N GLU A 120 12.05 -18.17 34.65
CA GLU A 120 10.99 -18.34 35.64
C GLU A 120 10.40 -16.94 35.89
N ASN A 121 9.12 -16.80 35.69
CA ASN A 121 8.36 -15.63 36.12
C ASN A 121 7.74 -15.93 37.49
N PRO A 122 8.46 -15.67 38.58
CA PRO A 122 8.06 -16.10 39.95
C PRO A 122 6.79 -15.37 40.42
N ASP A 123 6.43 -14.26 39.79
CA ASP A 123 5.32 -13.43 40.26
C ASP A 123 4.01 -13.69 39.48
N GLY A 124 4.01 -14.59 38.50
CA GLY A 124 2.81 -15.00 37.75
C GLY A 124 2.10 -13.84 37.01
N VAL A 125 2.77 -12.71 36.84
CA VAL A 125 2.22 -11.56 36.09
C VAL A 125 2.18 -11.94 34.62
N ILE A 126 0.99 -12.01 34.03
CA ILE A 126 0.81 -12.16 32.60
C ILE A 126 1.38 -10.91 31.95
N GLN A 127 2.61 -11.00 31.44
CA GLN A 127 3.13 -9.97 30.55
C GLN A 127 2.40 -10.13 29.22
N GLU A 128 1.57 -9.13 28.88
CA GLU A 128 1.08 -9.04 27.51
C GLU A 128 2.30 -8.99 26.58
N PRO A 129 2.35 -9.86 25.55
CA PRO A 129 3.46 -9.83 24.61
C PRO A 129 3.48 -8.45 23.96
N ILE A 130 4.49 -7.65 24.31
CA ILE A 130 4.81 -6.45 23.53
C ILE A 130 4.99 -6.97 22.11
N ALA A 131 4.22 -6.44 21.16
CA ALA A 131 4.35 -6.78 19.74
C ALA A 131 5.74 -6.31 19.29
N THR A 132 6.76 -7.13 19.56
CA THR A 132 8.13 -6.88 19.14
C THR A 132 8.22 -7.17 17.66
N ILE A 133 8.77 -6.22 16.91
CA ILE A 133 9.21 -6.48 15.52
C ILE A 133 10.12 -7.71 15.60
N ARG A 134 9.74 -8.77 14.89
CA ARG A 134 10.51 -10.01 14.81
C ARG A 134 11.92 -9.71 14.31
N PRO A 135 12.96 -9.78 15.16
CA PRO A 135 14.33 -9.39 14.78
C PRO A 135 14.97 -10.35 13.77
N ASP A 136 14.42 -11.55 13.64
CA ASP A 136 14.87 -12.62 12.76
C ASP A 136 14.35 -12.48 11.30
N LEU A 137 13.33 -11.67 11.05
CA LEU A 137 12.81 -11.41 9.69
C LEU A 137 13.75 -10.49 8.90
N THR A 138 14.98 -10.95 8.67
CA THR A 138 16.06 -10.17 8.04
C THR A 138 16.22 -10.42 6.55
N GLN A 139 15.32 -11.17 5.92
CA GLN A 139 15.34 -11.44 4.49
C GLN A 139 14.16 -10.75 3.83
N LEU A 140 14.41 -9.75 2.96
CA LEU A 140 13.39 -9.26 2.05
C LEU A 140 13.16 -10.31 0.97
N THR A 141 11.95 -10.85 0.90
CA THR A 141 11.65 -12.01 0.08
C THR A 141 10.53 -11.72 -0.90
N VAL A 142 10.70 -12.23 -2.11
CA VAL A 142 9.71 -12.17 -3.17
C VAL A 142 9.40 -13.60 -3.63
N TRP A 143 8.12 -13.98 -3.59
CA TRP A 143 7.63 -15.25 -4.08
C TRP A 143 6.85 -15.02 -5.37
N LYS A 144 7.10 -15.84 -6.38
CA LYS A 144 6.39 -15.83 -7.65
C LYS A 144 5.52 -17.07 -7.75
N LEU A 145 4.21 -16.89 -7.94
CA LEU A 145 3.27 -17.98 -8.17
C LEU A 145 2.70 -17.91 -9.60
N SER A 146 2.33 -19.05 -10.13
CA SER A 146 1.53 -19.13 -11.36
C SER A 146 0.10 -18.58 -11.11
N PRO A 147 -0.70 -18.32 -12.16
CA PRO A 147 -2.12 -17.97 -12.01
C PRO A 147 -2.95 -19.06 -11.32
N LEU A 148 -2.45 -20.30 -11.28
CA LEU A 148 -3.06 -21.45 -10.60
C LEU A 148 -2.54 -21.66 -9.17
N GLY A 149 -1.72 -20.74 -8.65
CA GLY A 149 -1.19 -20.78 -7.30
C GLY A 149 0.04 -21.69 -7.10
N GLU A 150 0.69 -22.16 -8.16
CA GLU A 150 1.92 -22.95 -8.04
C GLU A 150 3.10 -22.03 -7.75
N LEU A 151 3.94 -22.36 -6.76
CA LEU A 151 5.16 -21.61 -6.47
C LEU A 151 6.19 -21.84 -7.57
N LEU A 152 6.50 -20.80 -8.35
CA LEU A 152 7.44 -20.84 -9.46
C LEU A 152 8.87 -20.48 -9.06
N ALA A 153 9.01 -19.52 -8.12
CA ALA A 153 10.32 -19.05 -7.65
C ALA A 153 10.22 -18.33 -6.32
N THR A 154 11.34 -18.34 -5.58
CA THR A 154 11.56 -17.53 -4.37
C THR A 154 12.87 -16.78 -4.54
N TYR A 155 12.83 -15.47 -4.35
CA TYR A 155 13.99 -14.58 -4.46
C TYR A 155 14.23 -13.90 -3.12
N ILE A 156 15.45 -13.96 -2.61
CA ILE A 156 15.82 -13.49 -1.29
C ILE A 156 16.91 -12.42 -1.38
N SER A 157 16.69 -11.32 -0.68
CA SER A 157 17.69 -10.25 -0.47
C SER A 157 18.00 -10.14 1.03
N PRO A 158 19.09 -10.76 1.52
CA PRO A 158 19.46 -10.69 2.92
C PRO A 158 19.76 -9.25 3.37
N GLN A 159 19.34 -8.90 4.57
CA GLN A 159 19.54 -7.60 5.18
C GLN A 159 20.21 -7.74 6.55
N THR A 160 20.78 -6.67 7.05
CA THR A 160 21.40 -6.62 8.39
C THR A 160 20.41 -6.32 9.51
N ALA A 161 19.15 -6.04 9.16
CA ALA A 161 18.09 -5.69 10.09
C ALA A 161 16.74 -6.15 9.53
N PRO A 162 15.73 -6.30 10.41
CA PRO A 162 14.38 -6.62 9.97
C PRO A 162 13.82 -5.60 8.99
N GLY A 163 13.18 -6.10 7.93
CA GLY A 163 12.53 -5.29 6.92
C GLY A 163 11.03 -5.49 6.90
N LEU A 164 10.29 -4.42 6.66
CA LEU A 164 8.85 -4.45 6.42
C LEU A 164 8.61 -4.03 4.97
N VAL A 165 7.87 -4.85 4.21
CA VAL A 165 7.48 -4.52 2.83
C VAL A 165 6.06 -3.99 2.84
N ASN A 166 5.86 -2.76 2.39
CA ASN A 166 4.54 -2.13 2.32
C ASN A 166 3.86 -2.36 0.98
N ALA A 167 4.63 -2.45 -0.10
CA ALA A 167 4.08 -2.67 -1.43
C ALA A 167 5.11 -3.27 -2.40
N VAL A 168 4.60 -3.95 -3.43
CA VAL A 168 5.35 -4.49 -4.55
C VAL A 168 4.65 -4.09 -5.86
N SER A 169 5.42 -3.84 -6.90
CA SER A 169 4.91 -3.61 -8.26
C SER A 169 5.82 -4.31 -9.27
N VAL A 170 5.20 -5.00 -10.22
CA VAL A 170 5.89 -5.75 -11.26
C VAL A 170 5.40 -5.33 -12.64
N ASN A 171 6.32 -5.27 -13.60
CA ASN A 171 6.02 -5.18 -15.03
C ASN A 171 7.18 -5.81 -15.84
N ALA A 172 7.12 -5.69 -17.18
CA ALA A 172 8.17 -6.24 -18.05
C ALA A 172 9.58 -5.69 -17.78
N SER A 173 9.71 -4.51 -17.10
CA SER A 173 11.01 -3.91 -16.78
C SER A 173 11.59 -4.39 -15.44
N GLY A 174 10.89 -5.23 -14.69
CA GLY A 174 11.34 -5.78 -13.40
C GLY A 174 10.34 -5.65 -12.27
N VAL A 175 10.81 -5.86 -11.06
CA VAL A 175 10.08 -5.79 -9.79
C VAL A 175 10.60 -4.64 -8.95
N SER A 176 9.74 -3.98 -8.20
CA SER A 176 10.13 -2.96 -7.22
C SER A 176 9.36 -3.15 -5.92
N LEU A 177 10.05 -2.96 -4.81
CA LEU A 177 9.57 -3.09 -3.45
C LEU A 177 9.75 -1.76 -2.72
N VAL A 178 8.80 -1.38 -1.91
CA VAL A 178 8.94 -0.29 -0.93
C VAL A 178 8.52 -0.77 0.44
N GLY A 179 9.11 -0.16 1.47
CA GLY A 179 8.81 -0.50 2.84
C GLY A 179 9.68 0.27 3.81
N GLN A 180 9.98 -0.33 4.94
CA GLN A 180 10.86 0.23 5.98
C GLN A 180 11.97 -0.75 6.33
N LEU A 181 13.19 -0.25 6.44
CA LEU A 181 14.36 -0.94 6.93
C LEU A 181 15.01 -0.05 8.00
N ASN A 182 15.16 -0.55 9.21
CA ASN A 182 15.56 0.27 10.36
C ASN A 182 14.72 1.56 10.53
N GLY A 183 13.40 1.46 10.37
CA GLY A 183 12.49 2.61 10.46
C GLY A 183 12.55 3.60 9.30
N ARG A 184 13.51 3.48 8.37
CA ARG A 184 13.66 4.36 7.21
C ARG A 184 12.96 3.80 5.97
N PRO A 185 12.22 4.62 5.21
CA PRO A 185 11.58 4.16 3.98
C PRO A 185 12.62 3.85 2.92
N PHE A 186 12.47 2.71 2.25
CA PHE A 186 13.34 2.27 1.17
C PHE A 186 12.59 1.97 -0.12
N LEU A 187 13.32 2.03 -1.22
CA LEU A 187 12.98 1.48 -2.52
C LEU A 187 14.05 0.46 -2.91
N LEU A 188 13.65 -0.75 -3.24
CA LEU A 188 14.50 -1.81 -3.76
C LEU A 188 13.92 -2.31 -5.08
N SER A 189 14.73 -2.40 -6.12
CA SER A 189 14.33 -2.96 -7.41
C SER A 189 15.11 -4.23 -7.71
N ALA A 190 14.47 -5.14 -8.44
CA ALA A 190 15.08 -6.37 -8.94
C ALA A 190 14.72 -6.62 -10.41
N SER A 191 15.52 -7.45 -11.08
CA SER A 191 15.16 -8.05 -12.37
C SER A 191 14.02 -9.08 -12.18
N LEU A 192 13.38 -9.52 -13.27
CA LEU A 192 12.39 -10.61 -13.23
C LEU A 192 13.00 -11.98 -12.88
N LEU A 193 14.33 -12.07 -12.85
CA LEU A 193 15.11 -13.25 -12.44
C LEU A 193 15.59 -13.16 -10.99
N GLY A 194 15.17 -12.13 -10.23
CA GLY A 194 15.48 -11.99 -8.82
C GLY A 194 16.85 -11.35 -8.51
N GLU A 195 17.49 -10.69 -9.49
CA GLU A 195 18.73 -9.96 -9.26
C GLU A 195 18.42 -8.60 -8.62
N PHE A 196 18.69 -8.46 -7.32
CA PHE A 196 18.39 -7.26 -6.57
C PHE A 196 19.45 -6.17 -6.79
N GLY A 197 18.98 -4.94 -6.97
CA GLY A 197 19.81 -3.74 -7.00
C GLY A 197 20.14 -3.21 -5.61
N LYS A 198 20.64 -1.96 -5.56
CA LYS A 198 20.92 -1.28 -4.30
C LYS A 198 19.66 -0.70 -3.67
N ILE A 199 19.61 -0.67 -2.34
CA ILE A 199 18.58 0.02 -1.58
C ILE A 199 18.74 1.52 -1.74
N ILE A 200 17.64 2.21 -2.03
CA ILE A 200 17.52 3.67 -2.11
C ILE A 200 16.63 4.14 -0.96
N TYR A 201 17.17 4.96 -0.05
CA TYR A 201 16.41 5.55 1.02
C TYR A 201 15.64 6.80 0.55
N LEU A 202 14.35 6.92 0.92
CA LEU A 202 13.41 7.90 0.38
C LEU A 202 13.04 9.02 1.36
N GLY A 203 13.71 9.11 2.47
CA GLY A 203 13.46 10.08 3.53
C GLY A 203 13.96 9.60 4.87
N THR A 204 13.41 10.18 5.94
CA THR A 204 13.67 9.75 7.31
C THR A 204 12.50 8.88 7.82
N GLU A 205 12.54 8.47 9.08
CA GLU A 205 11.46 7.78 9.79
C GLU A 205 10.12 8.54 9.82
N LYS A 206 10.13 9.85 9.49
CA LYS A 206 8.95 10.73 9.38
C LYS A 206 8.21 10.58 8.05
N THR A 207 8.74 9.77 7.15
CA THR A 207 8.14 9.47 5.84
C THR A 207 7.78 7.98 5.76
N GLN A 208 6.59 7.69 5.27
CA GLN A 208 6.11 6.33 5.02
C GLN A 208 5.74 6.20 3.54
N VAL A 209 6.31 5.21 2.86
CA VAL A 209 5.95 4.84 1.50
C VAL A 209 5.11 3.57 1.58
N ASN A 210 3.84 3.65 1.23
CA ASN A 210 2.89 2.55 1.41
C ASN A 210 2.49 1.88 0.10
N ALA A 211 2.68 2.57 -1.03
CA ALA A 211 2.31 2.04 -2.34
C ALA A 211 3.27 2.51 -3.43
N LEU A 212 3.37 1.73 -4.49
CA LEU A 212 4.16 2.08 -5.66
C LEU A 212 3.52 1.54 -6.94
N LEU A 213 3.88 2.18 -8.05
CA LEU A 213 3.63 1.70 -9.41
C LEU A 213 4.92 1.79 -10.21
N ARG A 214 5.41 0.66 -10.72
CA ARG A 214 6.51 0.61 -11.66
C ARG A 214 5.98 0.89 -13.06
N MET A 215 6.52 1.94 -13.69
CA MET A 215 6.08 2.39 -15.00
C MET A 215 6.79 1.62 -16.11
N PRO A 216 6.20 1.50 -17.31
CA PRO A 216 6.83 0.79 -18.44
C PRO A 216 8.20 1.36 -18.83
N ASP A 217 8.40 2.67 -18.65
CA ASP A 217 9.68 3.34 -18.90
C ASP A 217 10.74 3.06 -17.83
N GLY A 218 10.42 2.25 -16.81
CA GLY A 218 11.29 1.91 -15.68
C GLY A 218 11.36 2.99 -14.58
N SER A 219 10.65 4.12 -14.71
CA SER A 219 10.42 5.04 -13.61
C SER A 219 9.44 4.43 -12.59
N ILE A 220 9.39 4.99 -11.38
CA ILE A 220 8.57 4.46 -10.29
C ILE A 220 7.79 5.62 -9.69
N ASN A 221 6.47 5.46 -9.59
CA ASN A 221 5.61 6.34 -8.84
C ASN A 221 5.42 5.78 -7.43
N LEU A 222 5.63 6.60 -6.41
CA LEU A 222 5.57 6.25 -5.00
C LEU A 222 4.50 7.08 -4.30
N PHE A 223 3.77 6.44 -3.38
CA PHE A 223 2.66 7.03 -2.67
C PHE A 223 2.74 6.70 -1.19
N GLY A 224 2.36 7.67 -0.36
CA GLY A 224 2.45 7.48 1.08
C GLY A 224 2.08 8.73 1.86
N SER A 225 2.72 8.91 3.01
CA SER A 225 2.54 10.07 3.88
C SER A 225 3.86 10.54 4.48
N SER A 226 3.90 11.82 4.87
CA SER A 226 5.09 12.41 5.49
C SER A 226 4.72 13.57 6.38
N THR A 227 5.44 13.68 7.51
CA THR A 227 5.39 14.81 8.43
C THR A 227 6.62 15.71 8.33
N GLU A 228 7.48 15.47 7.36
CA GLU A 228 8.70 16.26 7.10
C GLU A 228 8.64 17.00 5.77
N LYS A 229 9.58 17.94 5.57
CA LYS A 229 9.83 18.55 4.26
C LYS A 229 10.38 17.45 3.33
N LEU A 230 9.71 17.22 2.20
CA LEU A 230 10.06 16.15 1.28
C LEU A 230 10.41 16.73 -0.10
N ALA A 231 11.64 16.50 -0.58
CA ALA A 231 12.15 17.03 -1.85
C ALA A 231 11.83 18.53 -2.07
N GLY A 232 12.08 19.35 -1.05
CA GLY A 232 11.82 20.79 -1.10
C GLY A 232 10.39 21.23 -0.82
N LYS A 233 9.40 20.35 -0.83
CA LYS A 233 7.98 20.66 -0.58
C LYS A 233 7.69 20.68 0.93
N LYS A 234 7.17 21.79 1.44
CA LYS A 234 6.81 21.96 2.85
C LYS A 234 5.54 21.18 3.21
N LEU A 235 5.41 20.85 4.50
CA LEU A 235 4.20 20.30 5.10
C LEU A 235 3.08 21.36 5.11
N VAL A 236 1.84 20.94 4.86
CA VAL A 236 0.62 21.79 4.85
C VAL A 236 -0.35 21.38 5.96
N GLY A 237 -0.62 20.07 6.11
CA GLY A 237 -1.46 19.52 7.16
C GLY A 237 -0.68 19.12 8.41
N SER A 238 -1.29 18.32 9.27
CA SER A 238 -0.58 17.64 10.36
C SER A 238 0.28 16.50 9.85
N GLN A 239 -0.19 15.85 8.77
CA GLN A 239 0.51 14.86 7.96
C GLN A 239 -0.03 14.97 6.54
N ASP A 240 0.85 15.04 5.57
CA ASP A 240 0.45 15.11 4.17
C ASP A 240 0.58 13.75 3.50
N GLY A 241 -0.41 13.40 2.69
CA GLY A 241 -0.21 12.42 1.64
C GLY A 241 0.74 12.97 0.57
N PHE A 242 1.53 12.13 -0.06
CA PHE A 242 2.37 12.54 -1.18
C PHE A 242 2.27 11.57 -2.37
N LEU A 243 2.54 12.14 -3.55
CA LEU A 243 2.76 11.42 -4.80
C LEU A 243 4.14 11.83 -5.29
N MET A 244 5.05 10.86 -5.43
CA MET A 244 6.46 11.07 -5.78
C MET A 244 6.81 10.28 -7.02
N LYS A 245 7.61 10.87 -7.92
CA LYS A 245 8.18 10.17 -9.07
C LYS A 245 9.68 10.00 -8.87
N VAL A 246 10.15 8.76 -9.04
CA VAL A 246 11.56 8.38 -9.03
C VAL A 246 11.94 7.94 -10.44
N GLY A 247 12.99 8.52 -10.98
CA GLY A 247 13.52 8.15 -12.29
C GLY A 247 14.28 6.81 -12.25
N LYS A 248 14.66 6.28 -13.41
CA LYS A 248 15.45 5.03 -13.55
C LYS A 248 16.75 5.02 -12.76
N SER A 249 17.38 6.20 -12.59
CA SER A 249 18.61 6.35 -11.81
C SER A 249 18.42 6.30 -10.30
N GLY A 250 17.15 6.22 -9.82
CA GLY A 250 16.82 6.34 -8.40
C GLY A 250 16.69 7.78 -7.88
N ALA A 251 16.87 8.79 -8.74
CA ALA A 251 16.69 10.18 -8.35
C ALA A 251 15.21 10.56 -8.25
N ILE A 252 14.83 11.30 -7.20
CA ILE A 252 13.48 11.88 -7.07
C ILE A 252 13.34 13.01 -8.09
N THR A 253 12.39 12.88 -9.02
CA THR A 253 12.16 13.86 -10.10
C THR A 253 10.98 14.78 -9.84
N SER A 254 10.00 14.36 -9.03
CA SER A 254 8.80 15.14 -8.70
C SER A 254 8.22 14.71 -7.37
N VAL A 255 7.65 15.67 -6.62
CA VAL A 255 6.81 15.42 -5.45
C VAL A 255 5.62 16.37 -5.47
N VAL A 256 4.41 15.81 -5.34
CA VAL A 256 3.15 16.53 -5.14
C VAL A 256 2.61 16.20 -3.74
N ARG A 257 2.25 17.21 -2.97
CA ARG A 257 1.60 17.04 -1.67
C ARG A 257 0.08 17.00 -1.84
N SER A 258 -0.56 16.00 -1.26
CA SER A 258 -2.01 15.88 -1.16
C SER A 258 -2.40 16.19 0.29
N SER A 259 -2.92 17.39 0.52
CA SER A 259 -3.10 17.88 1.88
C SER A 259 -4.24 18.88 2.02
N ALA A 260 -4.60 19.18 3.27
CA ALA A 260 -5.41 20.33 3.66
C ALA A 260 -4.96 20.80 5.05
N PRO A 261 -5.13 22.08 5.40
CA PRO A 261 -4.78 22.59 6.74
C PRO A 261 -5.39 21.74 7.85
N LYS A 262 -4.58 21.39 8.85
CA LYS A 262 -4.96 20.57 10.03
C LYS A 262 -5.46 19.15 9.72
N ALA A 263 -5.41 18.70 8.47
CA ALA A 263 -5.78 17.33 8.10
C ALA A 263 -4.58 16.37 8.24
N THR A 264 -4.90 15.11 8.50
CA THR A 264 -3.96 13.99 8.36
C THR A 264 -4.37 13.17 7.13
N ARG A 265 -3.46 12.99 6.19
CA ARG A 265 -3.68 12.20 4.98
C ARG A 265 -2.59 11.17 4.78
N SER A 266 -2.97 10.01 4.27
CA SER A 266 -2.04 8.99 3.82
C SER A 266 -2.61 8.26 2.60
N TRP A 267 -1.77 8.00 1.60
CA TRP A 267 -2.06 7.05 0.54
C TRP A 267 -1.55 5.69 0.99
N LEU A 268 -2.38 4.65 0.87
CA LEU A 268 -2.11 3.32 1.41
C LEU A 268 -1.92 2.26 0.34
N ALA A 269 -2.64 2.36 -0.78
CA ALA A 269 -2.51 1.46 -1.90
C ALA A 269 -2.72 2.19 -3.23
N ALA A 270 -2.17 1.64 -4.29
CA ALA A 270 -2.31 2.14 -5.66
C ALA A 270 -2.44 0.95 -6.60
N ASP A 271 -3.20 1.13 -7.67
CA ASP A 271 -3.27 0.20 -8.77
C ASP A 271 -3.04 0.93 -10.10
N THR A 272 -2.96 0.16 -11.16
CA THR A 272 -2.76 0.64 -12.54
C THR A 272 -3.63 1.85 -12.84
N ASN A 273 -3.25 2.66 -13.80
CA ASN A 273 -3.95 3.90 -14.16
C ASN A 273 -4.00 4.97 -13.05
N LEU A 274 -3.13 4.93 -12.04
CA LEU A 274 -3.06 5.91 -10.95
C LEU A 274 -4.37 6.02 -10.16
N THR A 275 -5.04 4.89 -9.90
CA THR A 275 -6.14 4.82 -8.95
C THR A 275 -5.57 4.47 -7.59
N LEU A 276 -5.74 5.36 -6.62
CA LEU A 276 -5.18 5.25 -5.27
C LEU A 276 -6.30 5.15 -4.25
N THR A 277 -6.00 4.46 -3.15
CA THR A 277 -6.81 4.56 -1.94
C THR A 277 -5.96 4.94 -0.75
N GLY A 278 -6.60 5.59 0.21
CA GLY A 278 -5.97 6.04 1.42
C GLY A 278 -6.99 6.59 2.40
N PHE A 279 -6.54 7.20 3.47
CA PHE A 279 -7.44 7.82 4.44
C PHE A 279 -7.23 9.32 4.57
N VAL A 280 -8.29 9.99 5.00
CA VAL A 280 -8.30 11.39 5.42
C VAL A 280 -8.91 11.46 6.81
N LYS A 281 -8.20 12.06 7.75
CA LYS A 281 -8.72 12.42 9.08
C LYS A 281 -8.79 13.94 9.19
N SER A 282 -9.98 14.46 9.48
CA SER A 282 -10.21 15.89 9.73
C SER A 282 -11.05 16.02 11.00
N GLY A 283 -10.43 16.49 12.07
CA GLY A 283 -11.05 16.47 13.40
C GLY A 283 -11.36 15.04 13.86
N LYS A 284 -12.65 14.75 14.09
CA LYS A 284 -13.15 13.43 14.51
C LYS A 284 -13.57 12.54 13.33
N ILE A 285 -13.61 13.08 12.11
CA ILE A 285 -14.07 12.36 10.92
C ILE A 285 -12.89 11.65 10.29
N MET A 286 -13.01 10.34 10.09
CA MET A 286 -12.07 9.51 9.35
C MET A 286 -12.80 8.82 8.20
N GLU A 287 -12.25 8.92 7.00
CA GLU A 287 -12.82 8.35 5.77
C GLU A 287 -11.72 7.69 4.94
N SER A 288 -12.04 6.58 4.31
CA SER A 288 -11.24 6.10 3.18
C SER A 288 -11.62 6.86 1.92
N ALA A 289 -10.61 7.20 1.14
CA ALA A 289 -10.76 7.89 -0.12
C ALA A 289 -10.22 7.02 -1.26
N PHE A 290 -11.05 6.77 -2.27
CA PHE A 290 -10.63 6.18 -3.54
C PHE A 290 -10.53 7.31 -4.55
N THR A 291 -9.35 7.53 -5.11
CA THR A 291 -9.07 8.67 -5.98
C THR A 291 -8.36 8.24 -7.24
N LYS A 292 -8.86 8.64 -8.40
CA LYS A 292 -8.19 8.54 -9.69
C LYS A 292 -7.39 9.81 -9.94
N PHE A 293 -6.13 9.66 -10.32
CA PHE A 293 -5.27 10.76 -10.75
C PHE A 293 -4.94 10.67 -12.24
N ASN A 294 -4.61 11.79 -12.82
CA ASN A 294 -3.95 11.84 -14.13
C ASN A 294 -2.43 11.73 -13.98
N THR A 295 -1.70 11.73 -15.08
CA THR A 295 -0.23 11.60 -15.12
C THR A 295 0.54 12.77 -14.48
N THR A 296 -0.12 13.91 -14.28
CA THR A 296 0.42 15.09 -13.56
C THR A 296 0.05 15.09 -12.08
N PHE A 297 -0.53 13.99 -11.58
CA PHE A 297 -0.99 13.83 -10.20
C PHE A 297 -2.13 14.80 -9.81
N THR A 298 -2.95 15.20 -10.78
CA THR A 298 -4.18 15.94 -10.52
C THR A 298 -5.34 14.96 -10.35
N PRO A 299 -6.14 15.06 -9.27
CA PRO A 299 -7.28 14.17 -9.06
C PRO A 299 -8.36 14.40 -10.10
N THR A 300 -8.88 13.34 -10.71
CA THR A 300 -9.97 13.39 -11.70
C THR A 300 -11.32 13.08 -11.05
N TRP A 301 -11.35 12.14 -10.11
CA TRP A 301 -12.51 11.85 -9.25
C TRP A 301 -12.07 11.31 -7.89
N THR A 302 -12.96 11.44 -6.90
CA THR A 302 -12.78 10.88 -5.55
C THR A 302 -14.10 10.36 -5.01
N ILE A 303 -14.07 9.15 -4.46
CA ILE A 303 -15.17 8.56 -3.67
C ILE A 303 -14.68 8.46 -2.24
N ARG A 304 -15.50 8.87 -1.27
CA ARG A 304 -15.20 8.78 0.17
C ARG A 304 -16.18 7.85 0.85
N VAL A 305 -15.65 7.00 1.72
CA VAL A 305 -16.42 5.99 2.46
C VAL A 305 -16.00 6.05 3.93
N PRO A 306 -16.96 6.15 4.87
CA PRO A 306 -16.64 6.05 6.30
C PRO A 306 -16.02 4.68 6.59
N SER A 307 -14.78 4.67 7.08
CA SER A 307 -14.08 3.44 7.43
C SER A 307 -12.92 3.71 8.37
N LEU A 308 -12.38 2.66 8.95
CA LEU A 308 -11.19 2.70 9.80
C LEU A 308 -10.09 1.80 9.22
N GLY A 309 -8.85 2.28 9.32
CA GLY A 309 -7.67 1.47 9.04
C GLY A 309 -7.31 1.34 7.55
N LYS A 310 -6.79 0.18 7.20
CA LYS A 310 -6.27 -0.12 5.87
C LYS A 310 -7.37 -0.11 4.81
N SER A 311 -7.02 0.33 3.61
CA SER A 311 -7.83 0.18 2.41
C SER A 311 -6.93 -0.23 1.25
N VAL A 312 -7.45 -1.06 0.36
CA VAL A 312 -6.76 -1.51 -0.86
C VAL A 312 -7.66 -1.31 -2.07
N VAL A 313 -7.05 -1.19 -3.24
CA VAL A 313 -7.75 -0.99 -4.51
C VAL A 313 -7.15 -1.88 -5.58
N ALA A 314 -8.01 -2.43 -6.43
CA ALA A 314 -7.64 -3.14 -7.65
C ALA A 314 -8.54 -2.68 -8.80
N VAL A 315 -7.96 -2.45 -9.97
CA VAL A 315 -8.67 -1.91 -11.15
C VAL A 315 -8.73 -2.95 -12.25
N ALA A 316 -9.94 -3.28 -12.67
CA ALA A 316 -10.24 -4.03 -13.89
C ALA A 316 -10.70 -3.07 -15.01
N PRO A 317 -10.78 -3.50 -16.28
CA PRO A 317 -11.10 -2.62 -17.40
C PRO A 317 -12.36 -1.79 -17.25
N ASN A 318 -13.39 -2.32 -16.59
CA ASN A 318 -14.69 -1.68 -16.42
C ASN A 318 -15.12 -1.48 -14.96
N THR A 319 -14.32 -1.95 -14.01
CA THR A 319 -14.71 -1.97 -12.59
C THR A 319 -13.50 -1.69 -11.72
N THR A 320 -13.67 -0.86 -10.70
CA THR A 320 -12.70 -0.68 -9.63
C THR A 320 -13.20 -1.45 -8.42
N TYR A 321 -12.37 -2.32 -7.86
CA TYR A 321 -12.63 -2.99 -6.61
C TYR A 321 -11.90 -2.27 -5.48
N GLY A 322 -12.57 -2.13 -4.34
CA GLY A 322 -11.98 -1.58 -3.13
C GLY A 322 -12.26 -2.49 -1.95
N ALA A 323 -11.28 -2.69 -1.08
CA ALA A 323 -11.47 -3.37 0.19
C ALA A 323 -11.21 -2.40 1.34
N ILE A 324 -12.09 -2.37 2.32
CA ILE A 324 -12.04 -1.49 3.49
C ILE A 324 -12.51 -2.25 4.73
N ASN A 325 -12.03 -1.84 5.90
CA ASN A 325 -12.61 -2.24 7.16
C ASN A 325 -13.73 -1.25 7.53
N SER A 326 -14.97 -1.75 7.56
CA SER A 326 -16.14 -0.93 7.87
C SER A 326 -16.72 -1.31 9.23
N GLN A 327 -17.04 -0.30 10.03
CA GLN A 327 -17.66 -0.45 11.36
C GLN A 327 -19.11 0.05 11.41
N SER A 328 -19.58 0.65 10.32
CA SER A 328 -20.89 1.29 10.31
C SER A 328 -21.59 1.10 8.99
N ALA A 329 -22.90 1.32 9.01
CA ALA A 329 -23.69 1.38 7.79
C ALA A 329 -23.13 2.43 6.83
N ILE A 330 -23.07 2.09 5.54
CA ILE A 330 -22.62 2.97 4.47
C ILE A 330 -23.82 3.45 3.69
N LYS A 331 -23.98 4.76 3.58
CA LYS A 331 -25.08 5.36 2.82
C LYS A 331 -25.02 4.91 1.35
N GLY A 332 -26.13 4.36 0.87
CA GLY A 332 -26.24 3.85 -0.50
C GLY A 332 -25.89 2.37 -0.65
N LEU A 333 -25.45 1.71 0.42
CA LEU A 333 -25.20 0.27 0.44
C LEU A 333 -26.28 -0.42 1.31
N ASN A 334 -27.34 -0.88 0.66
CA ASN A 334 -28.45 -1.53 1.35
C ASN A 334 -28.00 -2.88 1.95
N GLY A 335 -28.46 -3.17 3.17
CA GLY A 335 -28.18 -4.42 3.85
C GLY A 335 -26.84 -4.48 4.60
N TRP A 336 -25.93 -3.52 4.40
CA TRP A 336 -24.66 -3.47 5.15
C TRP A 336 -24.86 -2.80 6.52
N LYS A 337 -24.88 -3.61 7.57
CA LYS A 337 -25.01 -3.18 8.98
C LYS A 337 -24.10 -4.05 9.86
N PRO A 338 -22.77 -3.85 9.79
CA PRO A 338 -21.83 -4.66 10.57
C PRO A 338 -22.00 -4.37 12.06
N THR A 339 -21.97 -5.42 12.87
CA THR A 339 -21.97 -5.35 14.35
C THR A 339 -20.57 -5.25 14.91
N THR A 340 -19.57 -5.67 14.15
CA THR A 340 -18.13 -5.62 14.45
C THR A 340 -17.40 -5.10 13.23
N PRO A 341 -16.16 -4.59 13.38
CA PRO A 341 -15.33 -4.24 12.23
C PRO A 341 -15.18 -5.43 11.28
N SER A 342 -15.58 -5.28 10.05
CA SER A 342 -15.57 -6.34 9.05
C SER A 342 -14.94 -5.83 7.75
N LEU A 343 -14.18 -6.69 7.08
CA LEU A 343 -13.68 -6.43 5.74
C LEU A 343 -14.85 -6.43 4.75
N LEU A 344 -14.97 -5.36 4.01
CA LEU A 344 -15.96 -5.18 2.96
C LEU A 344 -15.25 -4.98 1.63
N ILE A 345 -15.54 -5.83 0.65
CA ILE A 345 -15.09 -5.67 -0.73
C ILE A 345 -16.22 -5.05 -1.54
N LEU A 346 -15.93 -3.91 -2.14
CA LEU A 346 -16.83 -3.10 -2.94
C LEU A 346 -16.43 -3.14 -4.41
N ALA A 347 -17.39 -3.17 -5.31
CA ALA A 347 -17.18 -2.92 -6.73
C ALA A 347 -17.77 -1.57 -7.10
N PHE A 348 -16.99 -0.73 -7.77
CA PHE A 348 -17.41 0.58 -8.25
C PHE A 348 -17.47 0.56 -9.77
N ASP A 349 -18.61 0.95 -10.35
CA ASP A 349 -18.72 1.28 -11.76
C ASP A 349 -18.29 2.76 -11.93
N ALA A 350 -16.99 2.97 -12.11
CA ALA A 350 -16.41 4.29 -12.30
C ALA A 350 -16.19 4.53 -13.80
N LYS A 351 -17.15 5.17 -14.46
CA LYS A 351 -16.99 5.69 -15.82
C LYS A 351 -16.57 7.16 -15.81
#